data_f426a93fe45b968423655b11c63000f2
#
_entry.id   f426a93fe45b968423655b11c63000f2
#
_cell.length_a   1.000
_cell.length_b   1.000
_cell.length_c   1.000
_cell.angle_alpha   90.00
_cell.angle_beta   90.00
_cell.angle_gamma   90.00
#
_symmetry.space_group_name_H-M   'P 1'
#
loop_
_entity.id
_entity.type
_entity.pdbx_description
1 polymer ?
#
loop_
_entity_poly.entity_id
_entity_poly.type
_entity_poly.pdbx_seq_one_letter_code
_entity_poly.pdbx_strand_id
1 'polypeptide(L)'
;MPIARLDVRLDTSLELLLAHQPAQAARVLATVVATAGSTYRKPGARMAIGADGSFVGLLSGGCLEADLMLHAQEVLQSGVPRAVEYDMRGPDDILFGIGAGCEGAMRVLLEPAGPGSPAAAALAAAGRTTRAGQPASLVAVHEAADVPLGTYDAAPPLSSVLIRAAAQSLELGASRAMDWEAGGRRTRAFVQFLAPPPHVLICGAGPDARPVASAALALGWRVSVVDHRPAYAVAADFPGAEVRLCDPRALRAIIDVERCHAAVVMSHHLPSDTTYLRELAQSELPAYIGLLGPEARRMRLAQELGPAADALKTRVRGPVGIDIGAVTPEGIALAIVGQIHAWLAQRSGV
;
A
#
# COMPACT_ATOMS: atom_id res chain seq x y z
N MET A 1 9.11 25.47 -6.94
CA MET A 1 9.67 24.34 -6.17
C MET A 1 9.20 23.05 -6.80
N PRO A 2 10.04 22.04 -7.02
CA PRO A 2 9.53 20.75 -7.44
C PRO A 2 8.63 20.26 -6.33
N ILE A 3 7.36 19.94 -6.67
CA ILE A 3 6.42 19.24 -5.80
C ILE A 3 7.18 18.03 -5.26
N ALA A 4 7.32 17.95 -3.95
CA ALA A 4 7.99 16.85 -3.29
C ALA A 4 7.56 15.54 -3.96
N ARG A 5 8.52 14.70 -4.35
CA ARG A 5 8.20 13.35 -4.84
C ARG A 5 7.27 12.75 -3.80
N LEU A 6 6.03 12.53 -4.20
CA LEU A 6 5.11 11.75 -3.40
C LEU A 6 5.70 10.35 -3.38
N ASP A 7 6.45 10.03 -2.31
CA ASP A 7 6.91 8.67 -2.06
C ASP A 7 5.69 7.82 -1.70
N VAL A 8 4.92 7.47 -2.73
CA VAL A 8 3.76 6.59 -2.63
C VAL A 8 4.14 5.28 -3.27
N ARG A 9 4.10 4.21 -2.53
CA ARG A 9 4.13 2.87 -3.10
C ARG A 9 2.72 2.40 -3.38
N LEU A 10 2.49 2.00 -4.62
CA LEU A 10 1.25 1.34 -5.01
C LEU A 10 1.21 -0.13 -4.57
N ASP A 11 2.34 -0.71 -4.14
CA ASP A 11 2.36 -2.02 -3.50
C ASP A 11 1.96 -1.90 -2.02
N THR A 12 0.69 -2.10 -1.75
CA THR A 12 0.04 -2.08 -0.44
C THR A 12 -0.13 -3.49 0.14
N SER A 13 0.68 -4.45 -0.30
CA SER A 13 0.57 -5.85 0.13
C SER A 13 0.72 -6.01 1.66
N LEU A 14 1.51 -5.15 2.32
CA LEU A 14 1.63 -5.15 3.77
C LEU A 14 0.31 -4.74 4.45
N GLU A 15 -0.32 -3.68 3.98
CA GLU A 15 -1.58 -3.16 4.50
C GLU A 15 -2.70 -4.18 4.35
N LEU A 16 -2.80 -4.80 3.17
CA LEU A 16 -3.78 -5.85 2.90
C LEU A 16 -3.53 -7.09 3.76
N LEU A 17 -2.27 -7.50 3.92
CA LEU A 17 -1.88 -8.58 4.80
C LEU A 17 -2.31 -8.30 6.24
N LEU A 18 -2.05 -7.10 6.76
CA LEU A 18 -2.39 -6.70 8.11
C LEU A 18 -3.92 -6.58 8.33
N ALA A 19 -4.66 -6.15 7.30
CA ALA A 19 -6.11 -6.02 7.36
C ALA A 19 -6.85 -7.37 7.42
N HIS A 20 -6.31 -8.40 6.76
CA HIS A 20 -6.96 -9.71 6.64
C HIS A 20 -6.47 -10.74 7.67
N GLN A 21 -5.70 -10.33 8.68
CA GLN A 21 -5.19 -11.25 9.68
C GLN A 21 -6.17 -11.42 10.87
N PRO A 22 -6.69 -12.63 11.12
CA PRO A 22 -7.31 -12.93 12.41
C PRO A 22 -6.23 -12.86 13.50
N ALA A 23 -6.49 -12.14 14.59
CA ALA A 23 -5.51 -11.73 15.58
C ALA A 23 -4.84 -12.88 16.38
N GLN A 24 -5.27 -14.13 16.26
CA GLN A 24 -4.91 -15.20 17.20
C GLN A 24 -4.46 -16.53 16.57
N ALA A 25 -4.34 -16.65 15.25
CA ALA A 25 -3.95 -17.92 14.63
C ALA A 25 -2.43 -18.06 14.46
N ALA A 26 -1.91 -19.26 14.73
CA ALA A 26 -0.54 -19.63 14.34
C ALA A 26 -0.41 -19.54 12.81
N ARG A 27 0.63 -18.89 12.34
CA ARG A 27 0.85 -18.70 10.90
C ARG A 27 2.33 -18.53 10.56
N VAL A 28 2.61 -18.70 9.29
CA VAL A 28 3.92 -18.44 8.68
C VAL A 28 3.81 -17.25 7.75
N LEU A 29 4.80 -16.38 7.81
CA LEU A 29 5.03 -15.34 6.81
C LEU A 29 6.02 -15.89 5.79
N ALA A 30 5.64 -15.86 4.52
CA ALA A 30 6.54 -16.08 3.39
C ALA A 30 6.83 -14.74 2.72
N THR A 31 8.11 -14.36 2.65
CA THR A 31 8.56 -13.08 2.08
C THR A 31 9.54 -13.35 0.94
N VAL A 32 9.30 -12.79 -0.24
CA VAL A 32 10.30 -12.77 -1.32
C VAL A 32 11.44 -11.85 -0.91
N VAL A 33 12.64 -12.38 -0.77
CA VAL A 33 13.82 -11.62 -0.30
C VAL A 33 14.86 -11.38 -1.39
N ALA A 34 14.84 -12.19 -2.46
CA ALA A 34 15.67 -11.98 -3.63
C ALA A 34 15.00 -12.55 -4.88
N THR A 35 15.29 -11.96 -6.04
CA THR A 35 14.85 -12.46 -7.35
C THR A 35 15.94 -12.25 -8.40
N ALA A 36 15.97 -13.11 -9.43
CA ALA A 36 16.78 -12.94 -10.60
C ALA A 36 15.96 -13.30 -11.85
N GLY A 37 16.15 -12.59 -12.96
CA GLY A 37 15.37 -12.77 -14.17
C GLY A 37 13.91 -12.31 -14.05
N SER A 38 13.02 -12.92 -14.84
CA SER A 38 11.60 -12.61 -14.88
C SER A 38 10.85 -13.37 -13.80
N THR A 39 10.28 -12.64 -12.83
CA THR A 39 9.49 -13.22 -11.74
C THR A 39 8.15 -12.49 -11.60
N TYR A 40 7.11 -13.22 -11.21
CA TYR A 40 5.77 -12.69 -11.01
C TYR A 40 5.74 -11.58 -9.94
N ARG A 41 6.41 -11.81 -8.80
CA ARG A 41 6.54 -10.82 -7.72
C ARG A 41 8.00 -10.44 -7.51
N LYS A 42 8.20 -9.27 -6.94
CA LYS A 42 9.51 -8.70 -6.63
C LYS A 42 9.82 -8.81 -5.14
N PRO A 43 11.10 -8.61 -4.73
CA PRO A 43 11.46 -8.62 -3.31
C PRO A 43 10.61 -7.66 -2.49
N GLY A 44 10.17 -8.14 -1.33
CA GLY A 44 9.21 -7.45 -0.45
C GLY A 44 7.78 -7.94 -0.55
N ALA A 45 7.43 -8.70 -1.60
CA ALA A 45 6.11 -9.36 -1.67
C ALA A 45 5.96 -10.40 -0.56
N ARG A 46 4.75 -10.51 -0.02
CA ARG A 46 4.45 -11.35 1.14
C ARG A 46 3.19 -12.19 0.95
N MET A 47 3.19 -13.32 1.64
CA MET A 47 2.05 -14.22 1.78
C MET A 47 2.02 -14.70 3.23
N ALA A 48 0.86 -14.61 3.89
CA ALA A 48 0.64 -15.21 5.20
C ALA A 48 -0.10 -16.53 5.04
N ILE A 49 0.41 -17.59 5.64
CA ILE A 49 -0.11 -18.95 5.55
C ILE A 49 -0.59 -19.37 6.95
N GLY A 50 -1.86 -19.70 7.09
CA GLY A 50 -2.46 -20.20 8.33
C GLY A 50 -2.17 -21.70 8.56
N ALA A 51 -2.26 -22.13 9.81
CA ALA A 51 -2.10 -23.54 10.17
C ALA A 51 -3.20 -24.44 9.54
N ASP A 52 -4.33 -23.87 9.18
CA ASP A 52 -5.45 -24.53 8.48
C ASP A 52 -5.27 -24.59 6.95
N GLY A 53 -4.15 -24.11 6.42
CA GLY A 53 -3.88 -24.03 5.00
C GLY A 53 -4.51 -22.81 4.30
N SER A 54 -5.23 -21.96 5.03
CA SER A 54 -5.69 -20.68 4.50
C SER A 54 -4.50 -19.75 4.22
N PHE A 55 -4.60 -18.87 3.22
CA PHE A 55 -3.55 -17.90 2.97
C PHE A 55 -4.08 -16.55 2.50
N VAL A 56 -3.28 -15.51 2.73
CA VAL A 56 -3.50 -14.14 2.25
C VAL A 56 -2.23 -13.66 1.56
N GLY A 57 -2.37 -13.02 0.42
CA GLY A 57 -1.25 -12.64 -0.44
C GLY A 57 -0.92 -13.71 -1.48
N LEU A 58 0.00 -13.40 -2.40
CA LEU A 58 0.40 -14.27 -3.50
C LEU A 58 1.84 -13.98 -3.89
N LEU A 59 2.67 -15.00 -4.05
CA LEU A 59 4.08 -14.85 -4.43
C LEU A 59 4.36 -15.32 -5.87
N SER A 60 3.58 -16.28 -6.35
CA SER A 60 3.65 -16.76 -7.73
C SER A 60 2.26 -16.70 -8.38
N GLY A 61 1.98 -17.14 -9.46
CA GLY A 61 0.65 -17.21 -10.07
C GLY A 61 -0.12 -18.49 -9.71
N GLY A 62 0.19 -19.14 -8.60
CA GLY A 62 -0.37 -20.44 -8.18
C GLY A 62 0.63 -21.60 -8.29
N CYS A 63 1.81 -21.38 -8.90
CA CYS A 63 2.75 -22.45 -9.17
C CYS A 63 3.53 -22.92 -7.93
N LEU A 64 3.89 -22.00 -7.03
CA LEU A 64 4.74 -22.27 -5.87
C LEU A 64 3.96 -22.40 -4.57
N GLU A 65 2.71 -22.00 -4.54
CA GLU A 65 1.91 -21.88 -3.32
C GLU A 65 1.72 -23.24 -2.63
N ALA A 66 1.55 -24.33 -3.39
CA ALA A 66 1.41 -25.66 -2.82
C ALA A 66 2.70 -26.14 -2.11
N ASP A 67 3.87 -25.90 -2.70
CA ASP A 67 5.15 -26.23 -2.10
C ASP A 67 5.47 -25.30 -0.91
N LEU A 68 5.17 -24.03 -1.03
CA LEU A 68 5.28 -23.07 0.09
C LEU A 68 4.43 -23.48 1.29
N MET A 69 3.26 -24.06 1.09
CA MET A 69 2.43 -24.59 2.17
C MET A 69 3.09 -25.75 2.89
N LEU A 70 3.77 -26.67 2.18
CA LEU A 70 4.54 -27.76 2.80
C LEU A 70 5.68 -27.21 3.67
N HIS A 71 6.46 -26.29 3.14
CA HIS A 71 7.51 -25.62 3.91
C HIS A 71 6.97 -24.82 5.09
N ALA A 72 5.79 -24.21 4.96
CA ALA A 72 5.15 -23.49 6.05
C ALA A 72 4.74 -24.45 7.19
N GLN A 73 4.28 -25.65 6.89
CA GLN A 73 3.99 -26.67 7.91
C GLN A 73 5.23 -27.07 8.70
N GLU A 74 6.38 -27.24 8.03
CA GLU A 74 7.65 -27.51 8.72
C GLU A 74 8.06 -26.36 9.65
N VAL A 75 7.90 -25.11 9.20
CA VAL A 75 8.18 -23.92 10.02
C VAL A 75 7.21 -23.81 11.21
N LEU A 76 5.93 -24.14 11.03
CA LEU A 76 4.96 -24.16 12.14
C LEU A 76 5.32 -25.22 13.20
N GLN A 77 5.80 -26.40 12.78
CA GLN A 77 6.17 -27.48 13.68
C GLN A 77 7.49 -27.21 14.40
N SER A 78 8.50 -26.72 13.69
CA SER A 78 9.84 -26.49 14.24
C SER A 78 9.98 -25.17 14.97
N GLY A 79 9.18 -24.16 14.63
CA GLY A 79 9.37 -22.79 15.08
C GLY A 79 10.61 -22.09 14.50
N VAL A 80 11.33 -22.75 13.57
CA VAL A 80 12.60 -22.26 13.02
C VAL A 80 12.39 -21.67 11.62
N PRO A 81 12.77 -20.40 11.39
CA PRO A 81 12.73 -19.80 10.06
C PRO A 81 13.65 -20.53 9.07
N ARG A 82 13.26 -20.55 7.80
CA ARG A 82 14.08 -21.09 6.70
C ARG A 82 13.96 -20.26 5.44
N ALA A 83 15.00 -20.28 4.61
CA ALA A 83 14.97 -19.73 3.27
C ALA A 83 14.92 -20.86 2.24
N VAL A 84 14.01 -20.73 1.27
CA VAL A 84 13.85 -21.69 0.15
C VAL A 84 14.16 -20.96 -1.15
N GLU A 85 14.82 -21.62 -2.07
CA GLU A 85 15.17 -21.08 -3.37
C GLU A 85 14.45 -21.85 -4.47
N TYR A 86 13.80 -21.13 -5.37
CA TYR A 86 13.12 -21.63 -6.56
C TYR A 86 13.84 -21.08 -7.77
N ASP A 87 14.53 -21.95 -8.52
CA ASP A 87 15.19 -21.57 -9.78
C ASP A 87 14.43 -22.19 -10.95
N MET A 88 13.70 -21.37 -11.68
CA MET A 88 12.86 -21.75 -12.82
C MET A 88 13.55 -21.44 -14.16
N ARG A 89 14.88 -21.23 -14.19
CA ARG A 89 15.64 -20.84 -15.38
C ARG A 89 16.21 -22.03 -16.15
N GLY A 90 16.12 -23.25 -15.62
CA GLY A 90 16.69 -24.44 -16.22
C GLY A 90 15.77 -25.10 -17.26
N PRO A 91 16.32 -25.66 -18.36
CA PRO A 91 15.52 -26.41 -19.34
C PRO A 91 14.96 -27.71 -18.77
N ASP A 92 15.51 -28.22 -17.67
CA ASP A 92 15.11 -29.46 -16.98
C ASP A 92 14.20 -29.21 -15.77
N ASP A 93 13.56 -28.06 -15.69
CA ASP A 93 12.64 -27.75 -14.59
C ASP A 93 11.32 -28.54 -14.68
N ILE A 94 11.48 -29.90 -14.62
CA ILE A 94 10.40 -30.87 -14.65
C ILE A 94 9.64 -30.87 -13.29
N LEU A 95 10.29 -30.45 -12.19
CA LEU A 95 9.68 -30.42 -10.85
C LEU A 95 8.68 -29.28 -10.69
N PHE A 96 8.89 -28.15 -11.37
CA PHE A 96 7.99 -27.01 -11.41
C PHE A 96 7.54 -26.69 -12.86
N GLY A 97 7.98 -27.47 -13.83
CA GLY A 97 7.87 -27.30 -15.28
C GLY A 97 6.47 -27.40 -15.85
N ILE A 98 5.56 -26.62 -15.30
CA ILE A 98 4.21 -26.44 -15.85
C ILE A 98 4.24 -25.23 -16.80
N GLY A 99 5.18 -25.12 -17.71
CA GLY A 99 5.11 -24.10 -18.75
C GLY A 99 4.73 -22.70 -18.25
N ALA A 100 5.13 -22.32 -17.04
CA ALA A 100 4.65 -21.15 -16.32
C ALA A 100 5.15 -19.83 -16.92
N GLY A 101 5.99 -19.88 -17.97
CA GLY A 101 6.48 -18.68 -18.65
C GLY A 101 7.36 -17.76 -17.80
N CYS A 102 7.75 -18.19 -16.59
CA CYS A 102 8.60 -17.43 -15.68
C CYS A 102 10.03 -17.95 -15.80
N GLU A 103 10.91 -17.23 -16.52
CA GLU A 103 12.34 -17.52 -16.64
C GLU A 103 13.14 -16.81 -15.53
N GLY A 104 12.80 -17.05 -14.27
CA GLY A 104 13.42 -16.37 -13.15
C GLY A 104 13.76 -17.28 -11.98
N ALA A 105 14.52 -16.77 -11.03
CA ALA A 105 14.74 -17.39 -9.73
C ALA A 105 14.20 -16.51 -8.61
N MET A 106 13.72 -17.14 -7.54
CA MET A 106 13.14 -16.48 -6.39
C MET A 106 13.63 -17.14 -5.11
N ARG A 107 14.04 -16.32 -4.13
CA ARG A 107 14.35 -16.78 -2.78
C ARG A 107 13.28 -16.28 -1.83
N VAL A 108 12.70 -17.18 -1.05
CA VAL A 108 11.61 -16.91 -0.13
C VAL A 108 12.04 -17.25 1.29
N LEU A 109 11.93 -16.29 2.20
CA LEU A 109 12.08 -16.50 3.64
C LEU A 109 10.72 -16.89 4.20
N LEU A 110 10.65 -18.04 4.88
CA LEU A 110 9.50 -18.50 5.66
C LEU A 110 9.84 -18.41 7.14
N GLU A 111 8.98 -17.79 7.93
CA GLU A 111 9.21 -17.56 9.35
C GLU A 111 7.91 -17.59 10.16
N PRO A 112 7.94 -17.99 11.44
CA PRO A 112 6.78 -17.90 12.31
C PRO A 112 6.31 -16.45 12.41
N ALA A 113 5.00 -16.21 12.19
CA ALA A 113 4.38 -14.89 12.23
C ALA A 113 3.10 -14.84 13.07
N GLY A 114 2.94 -15.78 13.97
CA GLY A 114 1.86 -15.79 14.96
C GLY A 114 2.06 -14.72 16.05
N PRO A 115 1.07 -14.57 16.95
CA PRO A 115 1.15 -13.64 18.07
C PRO A 115 2.43 -13.82 18.88
N GLY A 116 3.13 -12.72 19.16
CA GLY A 116 4.38 -12.72 19.94
C GLY A 116 5.65 -13.04 19.14
N SER A 117 5.55 -13.38 17.85
CA SER A 117 6.73 -13.57 17.01
C SER A 117 7.40 -12.24 16.64
N PRO A 118 8.75 -12.23 16.45
CA PRO A 118 9.48 -11.03 16.01
C PRO A 118 8.93 -10.45 14.69
N ALA A 119 8.62 -11.31 13.72
CA ALA A 119 8.07 -10.88 12.44
C ALA A 119 6.72 -10.18 12.60
N ALA A 120 5.79 -10.75 13.41
CA ALA A 120 4.51 -10.10 13.65
C ALA A 120 4.67 -8.74 14.35
N ALA A 121 5.59 -8.62 15.29
CA ALA A 121 5.89 -7.37 15.97
C ALA A 121 6.45 -6.32 15.01
N ALA A 122 7.44 -6.70 14.18
CA ALA A 122 8.05 -5.82 13.18
C ALA A 122 7.05 -5.34 12.13
N LEU A 123 6.23 -6.25 11.59
CA LEU A 123 5.16 -5.90 10.63
C LEU A 123 4.12 -4.95 11.25
N ALA A 124 3.69 -5.23 12.47
CA ALA A 124 2.73 -4.38 13.17
C ALA A 124 3.30 -2.97 13.44
N ALA A 125 4.58 -2.88 13.83
CA ALA A 125 5.27 -1.61 14.03
C ALA A 125 5.37 -0.83 12.72
N ALA A 126 5.83 -1.46 11.65
CA ALA A 126 5.91 -0.86 10.33
C ALA A 126 4.53 -0.38 9.84
N GLY A 127 3.50 -1.22 9.99
CA GLY A 127 2.13 -0.86 9.59
C GLY A 127 1.53 0.29 10.42
N ARG A 128 1.89 0.43 11.70
CA ARG A 128 1.51 1.63 12.50
C ARG A 128 2.18 2.89 11.96
N THR A 129 3.48 2.81 11.66
CA THR A 129 4.28 3.92 11.14
C THR A 129 3.77 4.38 9.78
N THR A 130 3.54 3.44 8.84
CA THR A 130 3.05 3.78 7.50
C THR A 130 1.62 4.32 7.53
N ARG A 131 0.74 3.77 8.37
CA ARG A 131 -0.62 4.32 8.57
C ARG A 131 -0.61 5.71 9.23
N ALA A 132 0.40 6.02 10.04
CA ALA A 132 0.61 7.37 10.54
C ALA A 132 1.15 8.35 9.48
N GLY A 133 1.34 7.91 8.23
CA GLY A 133 1.84 8.71 7.12
C GLY A 133 3.35 8.92 7.16
N GLN A 134 4.08 8.05 7.85
CA GLN A 134 5.55 8.07 7.91
C GLN A 134 6.12 6.83 7.20
N PRO A 135 7.26 6.93 6.50
CA PRO A 135 7.91 5.77 5.93
C PRO A 135 8.47 4.87 7.02
N ALA A 136 8.56 3.59 6.74
CA ALA A 136 9.15 2.59 7.62
C ALA A 136 10.20 1.75 6.86
N SER A 137 11.04 1.05 7.60
CA SER A 137 11.97 0.07 7.04
C SER A 137 11.87 -1.25 7.78
N LEU A 138 11.94 -2.35 7.02
CA LEU A 138 12.03 -3.71 7.54
C LEU A 138 13.30 -4.37 7.01
N VAL A 139 13.90 -5.22 7.84
CA VAL A 139 15.10 -5.99 7.49
C VAL A 139 14.78 -7.47 7.55
N ALA A 140 14.78 -8.15 6.39
CA ALA A 140 14.60 -9.59 6.30
C ALA A 140 15.98 -10.26 6.14
N VAL A 141 16.48 -10.88 7.20
CA VAL A 141 17.73 -11.66 7.19
C VAL A 141 17.40 -13.07 6.71
N HIS A 142 17.99 -13.48 5.61
CA HIS A 142 17.68 -14.76 4.97
C HIS A 142 18.90 -15.69 4.79
N GLU A 143 20.08 -15.24 5.19
CA GLU A 143 21.30 -16.04 5.32
C GLU A 143 22.21 -15.34 6.33
N ALA A 144 22.53 -16.00 7.43
CA ALA A 144 23.47 -15.50 8.43
C ALA A 144 23.92 -16.66 9.34
N ALA A 145 25.09 -16.49 9.99
CA ALA A 145 25.61 -17.43 10.97
C ALA A 145 25.47 -16.93 12.41
N ASP A 146 25.34 -15.63 12.60
CA ASP A 146 25.40 -14.93 13.90
C ASP A 146 24.14 -14.16 14.26
N VAL A 147 23.19 -14.07 13.33
CA VAL A 147 21.87 -13.48 13.55
C VAL A 147 20.81 -14.49 13.10
N PRO A 148 19.76 -14.74 13.88
CA PRO A 148 18.68 -15.62 13.44
C PRO A 148 18.04 -15.10 12.13
N LEU A 149 17.64 -16.02 11.27
CA LEU A 149 16.83 -15.66 10.10
C LEU A 149 15.50 -15.06 10.57
N GLY A 150 14.99 -14.08 9.84
CA GLY A 150 13.71 -13.47 10.18
C GLY A 150 13.58 -12.04 9.72
N THR A 151 12.39 -11.48 9.92
CA THR A 151 12.06 -10.09 9.64
C THR A 151 12.06 -9.28 10.94
N TYR A 152 12.76 -8.16 10.91
CA TYR A 152 12.99 -7.28 12.03
C TYR A 152 12.63 -5.84 11.68
N ASP A 153 12.26 -5.05 12.68
CA ASP A 153 12.39 -3.61 12.64
C ASP A 153 13.88 -3.21 12.73
N ALA A 154 14.21 -1.96 12.45
CA ALA A 154 15.59 -1.48 12.40
C ALA A 154 16.18 -1.25 13.81
N ALA A 155 16.09 -2.26 14.69
CA ALA A 155 16.48 -2.21 16.10
C ALA A 155 17.28 -3.47 16.50
N PRO A 156 17.96 -3.50 17.65
CA PRO A 156 18.56 -4.72 18.18
C PRO A 156 17.54 -5.89 18.23
N PRO A 157 17.95 -7.13 17.90
CA PRO A 157 19.33 -7.64 17.89
C PRO A 157 20.10 -7.49 16.57
N LEU A 158 19.64 -6.69 15.61
CA LEU A 158 20.36 -6.49 14.35
C LEU A 158 21.74 -5.86 14.56
N SER A 159 22.68 -6.22 13.71
CA SER A 159 24.01 -5.61 13.70
C SER A 159 23.93 -4.13 13.30
N SER A 160 24.92 -3.33 13.74
CA SER A 160 25.00 -1.91 13.38
C SER A 160 25.05 -1.65 11.87
N VAL A 161 25.53 -2.63 11.09
CA VAL A 161 25.55 -2.58 9.61
C VAL A 161 24.13 -2.59 9.07
N LEU A 162 23.28 -3.50 9.55
CA LEU A 162 21.88 -3.61 9.13
C LEU A 162 21.04 -2.43 9.59
N ILE A 163 21.25 -1.94 10.81
CA ILE A 163 20.57 -0.75 11.33
C ILE A 163 20.91 0.48 10.47
N ARG A 164 22.18 0.68 10.13
CA ARG A 164 22.59 1.77 9.21
C ARG A 164 22.00 1.58 7.81
N ALA A 165 21.97 0.36 7.29
CA ALA A 165 21.36 0.09 5.99
C ALA A 165 19.86 0.41 5.97
N ALA A 166 19.15 0.14 7.06
CA ALA A 166 17.75 0.51 7.23
C ALA A 166 17.55 2.04 7.26
N ALA A 167 18.40 2.77 7.99
CA ALA A 167 18.38 4.23 8.00
C ALA A 167 18.64 4.82 6.60
N GLN A 168 19.65 4.32 5.89
CA GLN A 168 19.93 4.73 4.51
C GLN A 168 18.78 4.40 3.54
N SER A 169 18.09 3.27 3.75
CA SER A 169 16.90 2.92 2.95
C SER A 169 15.78 3.96 3.13
N LEU A 170 15.59 4.48 4.35
CA LEU A 170 14.63 5.55 4.64
C LEU A 170 15.04 6.87 3.97
N GLU A 171 16.33 7.24 4.05
CA GLU A 171 16.86 8.47 3.42
C GLU A 171 16.73 8.44 1.90
N LEU A 172 17.00 7.29 1.29
CA LEU A 172 16.97 7.11 -0.17
C LEU A 172 15.56 6.83 -0.72
N GLY A 173 14.60 6.49 0.14
CA GLY A 173 13.26 6.06 -0.30
C GLY A 173 13.31 4.75 -1.12
N ALA A 174 14.27 3.87 -0.89
CA ALA A 174 14.51 2.70 -1.73
C ALA A 174 14.87 1.46 -0.94
N SER A 175 14.33 0.30 -1.38
CA SER A 175 14.73 -1.00 -0.86
C SER A 175 16.06 -1.44 -1.47
N ARG A 176 16.82 -2.27 -0.75
CA ARG A 176 18.11 -2.77 -1.19
C ARG A 176 18.41 -4.18 -0.70
N ALA A 177 19.08 -4.97 -1.52
CA ALA A 177 19.69 -6.20 -1.09
C ALA A 177 21.05 -5.90 -0.42
N MET A 178 21.36 -6.64 0.63
CA MET A 178 22.64 -6.60 1.34
C MET A 178 23.27 -7.97 1.26
N ASP A 179 24.55 -8.00 0.89
CA ASP A 179 25.35 -9.22 0.83
C ASP A 179 26.78 -8.85 1.26
N TRP A 180 27.25 -9.38 2.37
CA TRP A 180 28.59 -9.10 2.86
C TRP A 180 29.16 -10.30 3.63
N GLU A 181 30.47 -10.33 3.73
CA GLU A 181 31.21 -11.33 4.48
C GLU A 181 32.02 -10.64 5.58
N ALA A 182 31.97 -11.19 6.78
CA ALA A 182 32.76 -10.75 7.92
C ALA A 182 33.23 -11.98 8.71
N GLY A 183 34.57 -12.08 8.95
CA GLY A 183 35.14 -13.20 9.68
C GLY A 183 34.90 -14.58 9.05
N GLY A 184 34.84 -14.67 7.72
CA GLY A 184 34.55 -15.90 6.99
C GLY A 184 33.08 -16.33 7.04
N ARG A 185 32.17 -15.46 7.50
CA ARG A 185 30.72 -15.70 7.59
C ARG A 185 29.99 -14.77 6.66
N ARG A 186 29.17 -15.35 5.79
CA ARG A 186 28.32 -14.60 4.86
C ARG A 186 27.01 -14.23 5.53
N THR A 187 26.57 -12.99 5.32
CA THR A 187 25.24 -12.51 5.72
C THR A 187 24.53 -11.90 4.52
N ARG A 188 23.31 -12.33 4.28
CA ARG A 188 22.41 -11.76 3.28
C ARG A 188 21.13 -11.29 3.91
N ALA A 189 20.75 -10.08 3.57
CA ALA A 189 19.49 -9.48 4.02
C ALA A 189 18.85 -8.66 2.91
N PHE A 190 17.54 -8.55 2.97
CA PHE A 190 16.76 -7.61 2.17
C PHE A 190 16.28 -6.50 3.08
N VAL A 191 16.73 -5.27 2.84
CA VAL A 191 16.30 -4.07 3.54
C VAL A 191 15.19 -3.44 2.70
N GLN A 192 13.98 -3.47 3.22
CA GLN A 192 12.81 -2.96 2.54
C GLN A 192 12.46 -1.56 3.02
N PHE A 193 12.32 -0.63 2.09
CA PHE A 193 11.66 0.64 2.29
C PHE A 193 10.15 0.45 2.12
N LEU A 194 9.38 0.98 3.05
CA LEU A 194 7.92 0.99 3.05
C LEU A 194 7.44 2.44 3.07
N ALA A 195 6.94 2.92 1.95
CA ALA A 195 6.26 4.21 1.90
C ALA A 195 4.87 4.12 2.56
N PRO A 196 4.31 5.24 3.04
CA PRO A 196 2.92 5.31 3.43
C PRO A 196 1.99 4.89 2.29
N PRO A 197 0.87 4.21 2.57
CA PRO A 197 -0.13 3.92 1.55
C PRO A 197 -0.77 5.21 1.04
N PRO A 198 -1.27 5.24 -0.21
CA PRO A 198 -2.01 6.38 -0.72
C PRO A 198 -3.14 6.79 0.22
N HIS A 199 -3.35 8.08 0.41
CA HIS A 199 -4.44 8.61 1.21
C HIS A 199 -5.38 9.43 0.32
N VAL A 200 -6.63 9.01 0.24
CA VAL A 200 -7.68 9.66 -0.55
C VAL A 200 -8.68 10.32 0.37
N LEU A 201 -8.94 11.61 0.15
CA LEU A 201 -10.00 12.38 0.79
C LEU A 201 -11.24 12.39 -0.10
N ILE A 202 -12.39 12.02 0.43
CA ILE A 202 -13.68 12.08 -0.25
C ILE A 202 -14.52 13.18 0.41
N CYS A 203 -14.82 14.25 -0.33
CA CYS A 203 -15.67 15.35 0.11
C CYS A 203 -17.10 15.14 -0.41
N GLY A 204 -17.94 14.61 0.45
CA GLY A 204 -19.30 14.15 0.18
C GLY A 204 -19.46 12.67 0.52
N ALA A 205 -20.39 12.32 1.39
CA ALA A 205 -20.66 10.97 1.86
C ALA A 205 -22.00 10.42 1.31
N GLY A 206 -22.34 10.81 0.08
CA GLY A 206 -23.51 10.27 -0.62
C GLY A 206 -23.41 8.77 -0.86
N PRO A 207 -24.51 8.11 -1.27
CA PRO A 207 -24.51 6.67 -1.55
C PRO A 207 -23.47 6.25 -2.60
N ASP A 208 -23.17 7.11 -3.54
CA ASP A 208 -22.17 6.92 -4.61
C ASP A 208 -20.71 7.08 -4.13
N ALA A 209 -20.47 7.69 -2.97
CA ALA A 209 -19.17 7.73 -2.33
C ALA A 209 -18.76 6.39 -1.70
N ARG A 210 -19.74 5.56 -1.32
CA ARG A 210 -19.47 4.24 -0.69
C ARG A 210 -18.66 3.31 -1.58
N PRO A 211 -19.02 3.05 -2.85
CA PRO A 211 -18.20 2.22 -3.74
C PRO A 211 -16.83 2.83 -4.04
N VAL A 212 -16.68 4.15 -4.08
CA VAL A 212 -15.35 4.81 -4.23
C VAL A 212 -14.47 4.52 -3.03
N ALA A 213 -15.00 4.69 -1.82
CA ALA A 213 -14.29 4.38 -0.59
C ALA A 213 -13.92 2.88 -0.50
N SER A 214 -14.87 1.99 -0.79
CA SER A 214 -14.67 0.55 -0.79
C SER A 214 -13.60 0.11 -1.78
N ALA A 215 -13.61 0.61 -3.01
CA ALA A 215 -12.63 0.29 -4.03
C ALA A 215 -11.21 0.78 -3.64
N ALA A 216 -11.08 1.98 -3.08
CA ALA A 216 -9.82 2.50 -2.60
C ALA A 216 -9.27 1.68 -1.41
N LEU A 217 -10.13 1.32 -0.45
CA LEU A 217 -9.76 0.47 0.70
C LEU A 217 -9.36 -0.94 0.25
N ALA A 218 -10.02 -1.51 -0.77
CA ALA A 218 -9.65 -2.81 -1.33
C ALA A 218 -8.25 -2.82 -1.96
N LEU A 219 -7.73 -1.66 -2.36
CA LEU A 219 -6.34 -1.47 -2.79
C LEU A 219 -5.38 -1.23 -1.61
N GLY A 220 -5.84 -1.28 -0.34
CA GLY A 220 -5.03 -0.99 0.84
C GLY A 220 -4.76 0.50 1.05
N TRP A 221 -5.49 1.39 0.39
CA TRP A 221 -5.34 2.83 0.54
C TRP A 221 -6.01 3.31 1.83
N ARG A 222 -5.56 4.45 2.34
CA ARG A 222 -6.25 5.17 3.42
C ARG A 222 -7.35 6.03 2.81
N VAL A 223 -8.50 6.05 3.47
CA VAL A 223 -9.66 6.84 3.01
C VAL A 223 -10.19 7.67 4.17
N SER A 224 -10.30 8.97 3.96
CA SER A 224 -11.06 9.88 4.83
C SER A 224 -12.29 10.38 4.06
N VAL A 225 -13.45 10.29 4.68
CA VAL A 225 -14.73 10.77 4.12
C VAL A 225 -15.26 11.91 4.99
N VAL A 226 -15.61 13.02 4.37
CA VAL A 226 -16.20 14.17 5.07
C VAL A 226 -17.53 14.56 4.45
N ASP A 227 -18.51 14.91 5.29
CA ASP A 227 -19.77 15.51 4.85
C ASP A 227 -20.28 16.47 5.92
N HIS A 228 -20.97 17.51 5.50
CA HIS A 228 -21.58 18.50 6.41
C HIS A 228 -22.94 18.06 6.91
N ARG A 229 -23.54 17.04 6.35
CA ARG A 229 -24.85 16.50 6.70
C ARG A 229 -24.69 15.32 7.65
N PRO A 230 -25.22 15.42 8.91
CA PRO A 230 -25.08 14.33 9.88
C PRO A 230 -25.68 13.00 9.42
N ALA A 231 -26.74 13.04 8.60
CA ALA A 231 -27.40 11.85 8.07
C ALA A 231 -26.54 11.06 7.07
N TYR A 232 -25.47 11.66 6.53
CA TYR A 232 -24.56 11.02 5.57
C TYR A 232 -23.19 10.70 6.18
N ALA A 233 -22.71 11.50 7.12
CA ALA A 233 -21.43 11.28 7.80
C ALA A 233 -21.52 10.13 8.83
N VAL A 234 -21.92 8.93 8.37
CA VAL A 234 -22.18 7.76 9.19
C VAL A 234 -21.06 6.73 8.99
N ALA A 235 -20.27 6.46 10.02
CA ALA A 235 -19.11 5.56 9.94
C ALA A 235 -19.47 4.13 9.50
N ALA A 236 -20.66 3.64 9.88
CA ALA A 236 -21.14 2.32 9.51
C ALA A 236 -21.34 2.15 7.98
N ASP A 237 -21.52 3.24 7.24
CA ASP A 237 -21.68 3.24 5.80
C ASP A 237 -20.34 3.16 5.03
N PHE A 238 -19.22 3.37 5.72
CA PHE A 238 -17.87 3.40 5.17
C PHE A 238 -16.90 2.56 6.01
N PRO A 239 -17.12 1.23 6.12
CA PRO A 239 -16.30 0.37 6.94
C PRO A 239 -14.83 0.42 6.51
N GLY A 240 -13.94 0.71 7.46
CA GLY A 240 -12.50 0.86 7.20
C GLY A 240 -12.03 2.28 6.85
N ALA A 241 -12.93 3.20 6.52
CA ALA A 241 -12.60 4.62 6.29
C ALA A 241 -12.71 5.45 7.58
N GLU A 242 -11.97 6.55 7.63
CA GLU A 242 -12.15 7.59 8.62
C GLU A 242 -13.29 8.52 8.18
N VAL A 243 -14.39 8.55 8.93
CA VAL A 243 -15.57 9.40 8.61
C VAL A 243 -15.66 10.55 9.58
N ARG A 244 -15.82 11.77 9.06
CA ARG A 244 -15.97 12.99 9.88
C ARG A 244 -17.18 13.83 9.43
N LEU A 245 -17.99 14.26 10.38
CA LEU A 245 -18.92 15.36 10.17
C LEU A 245 -18.09 16.65 10.08
N CYS A 246 -18.22 17.38 8.98
CA CYS A 246 -17.33 18.50 8.67
C CYS A 246 -18.07 19.60 7.91
N ASP A 247 -18.17 20.79 8.50
CA ASP A 247 -18.49 21.99 7.72
C ASP A 247 -17.40 22.17 6.65
N PRO A 248 -17.75 22.36 5.37
CA PRO A 248 -16.74 22.53 4.30
C PRO A 248 -15.69 23.61 4.61
N ARG A 249 -16.03 24.67 5.33
CA ARG A 249 -15.11 25.74 5.75
C ARG A 249 -14.09 25.30 6.81
N ALA A 250 -14.40 24.23 7.53
CA ALA A 250 -13.55 23.68 8.58
C ALA A 250 -12.68 22.51 8.08
N LEU A 251 -12.66 22.22 6.77
CA LEU A 251 -11.99 21.06 6.20
C LEU A 251 -10.56 20.90 6.71
N ARG A 252 -9.76 21.95 6.61
CA ARG A 252 -8.33 21.94 6.98
C ARG A 252 -8.08 21.88 8.50
N ALA A 253 -9.08 22.22 9.30
CA ALA A 253 -9.02 22.07 10.75
C ALA A 253 -9.34 20.64 11.21
N ILE A 254 -10.10 19.87 10.40
CA ILE A 254 -10.57 18.52 10.72
C ILE A 254 -9.72 17.45 10.04
N ILE A 255 -9.29 17.71 8.80
CA ILE A 255 -8.46 16.81 7.99
C ILE A 255 -7.10 17.45 7.72
N ASP A 256 -6.04 16.72 7.98
CA ASP A 256 -4.70 17.10 7.55
C ASP A 256 -4.58 16.85 6.02
N VAL A 257 -4.98 17.86 5.24
CA VAL A 257 -5.00 17.79 3.78
C VAL A 257 -3.60 17.64 3.18
N GLU A 258 -2.56 18.07 3.91
CA GLU A 258 -1.14 17.93 3.51
C GLU A 258 -0.69 16.47 3.46
N ARG A 259 -1.44 15.57 4.09
CA ARG A 259 -1.20 14.11 4.03
C ARG A 259 -2.08 13.40 3.02
N CYS A 260 -2.98 14.11 2.33
CA CYS A 260 -3.83 13.51 1.32
C CYS A 260 -3.12 13.58 -0.05
N HIS A 261 -3.02 12.44 -0.73
CA HIS A 261 -2.40 12.35 -2.06
C HIS A 261 -3.41 12.74 -3.15
N ALA A 262 -4.67 12.38 -2.94
CA ALA A 262 -5.76 12.70 -3.83
C ALA A 262 -7.01 13.14 -3.05
N ALA A 263 -7.84 13.98 -3.67
CA ALA A 263 -9.19 14.28 -3.20
C ALA A 263 -10.22 14.02 -4.29
N VAL A 264 -11.44 13.64 -3.89
CA VAL A 264 -12.60 13.54 -4.78
C VAL A 264 -13.71 14.40 -4.20
N VAL A 265 -14.17 15.41 -4.94
CA VAL A 265 -15.26 16.31 -4.54
C VAL A 265 -16.54 15.84 -5.21
N MET A 266 -17.48 15.33 -4.39
CA MET A 266 -18.67 14.64 -4.84
C MET A 266 -19.88 14.81 -3.87
N SER A 267 -20.02 15.99 -3.26
CA SER A 267 -21.14 16.23 -2.32
C SER A 267 -22.49 16.43 -3.02
N HIS A 268 -22.49 16.57 -4.34
CA HIS A 268 -23.66 16.94 -5.18
C HIS A 268 -24.29 18.30 -4.84
N HIS A 269 -23.70 19.06 -3.94
CA HIS A 269 -24.16 20.37 -3.53
C HIS A 269 -23.15 21.44 -3.95
N LEU A 270 -23.50 22.24 -4.96
CA LEU A 270 -22.58 23.19 -5.59
C LEU A 270 -21.91 24.15 -4.59
N PRO A 271 -22.63 24.78 -3.62
CA PRO A 271 -21.99 25.65 -2.62
C PRO A 271 -20.99 24.92 -1.72
N SER A 272 -21.28 23.66 -1.34
CA SER A 272 -20.35 22.86 -0.53
C SER A 272 -19.12 22.47 -1.34
N ASP A 273 -19.30 22.05 -2.59
CA ASP A 273 -18.17 21.71 -3.49
C ASP A 273 -17.27 22.91 -3.74
N THR A 274 -17.86 24.10 -3.98
CA THR A 274 -17.10 25.35 -4.11
C THR A 274 -16.30 25.66 -2.85
N THR A 275 -16.89 25.43 -1.67
CA THR A 275 -16.21 25.69 -0.39
C THR A 275 -15.09 24.69 -0.12
N TYR A 276 -15.31 23.39 -0.34
CA TYR A 276 -14.26 22.38 -0.28
C TYR A 276 -13.08 22.71 -1.20
N LEU A 277 -13.36 23.12 -2.44
CA LEU A 277 -12.32 23.50 -3.38
C LEU A 277 -11.54 24.75 -2.93
N ARG A 278 -12.20 25.74 -2.31
CA ARG A 278 -11.51 26.91 -1.73
C ARG A 278 -10.54 26.51 -0.62
N GLU A 279 -10.95 25.60 0.24
CA GLU A 279 -10.07 25.07 1.29
C GLU A 279 -8.89 24.31 0.72
N LEU A 280 -9.12 23.47 -0.31
CA LEU A 280 -8.07 22.73 -1.00
C LEU A 280 -7.12 23.64 -1.82
N ALA A 281 -7.59 24.80 -2.26
CA ALA A 281 -6.77 25.79 -2.97
C ALA A 281 -5.73 26.48 -2.09
N GLN A 282 -5.89 26.45 -0.76
CA GLN A 282 -4.96 27.05 0.20
C GLN A 282 -3.74 26.19 0.49
N SER A 283 -3.62 25.01 -0.13
CA SER A 283 -2.53 24.05 0.03
C SER A 283 -2.08 23.53 -1.33
N GLU A 284 -0.83 23.11 -1.43
CA GLU A 284 -0.31 22.42 -2.61
C GLU A 284 -0.79 20.96 -2.71
N LEU A 285 -1.21 20.38 -1.59
CA LEU A 285 -1.77 19.05 -1.52
C LEU A 285 -3.26 19.09 -1.16
N PRO A 286 -4.04 18.10 -1.60
CA PRO A 286 -3.68 16.99 -2.49
C PRO A 286 -3.35 17.47 -3.91
N ALA A 287 -2.38 16.81 -4.52
CA ALA A 287 -1.92 17.18 -5.86
C ALA A 287 -2.84 16.65 -6.99
N TYR A 288 -3.81 15.81 -6.66
CA TYR A 288 -4.90 15.37 -7.53
C TYR A 288 -6.25 15.72 -6.89
N ILE A 289 -7.12 16.37 -7.63
CA ILE A 289 -8.49 16.70 -7.18
C ILE A 289 -9.48 16.31 -8.28
N GLY A 290 -10.24 15.24 -8.04
CA GLY A 290 -11.29 14.78 -8.94
C GLY A 290 -12.62 15.49 -8.64
N LEU A 291 -13.28 15.99 -9.69
CA LEU A 291 -14.62 16.57 -9.57
C LEU A 291 -15.66 15.63 -10.20
N LEU A 292 -16.63 15.18 -9.41
CA LEU A 292 -17.74 14.42 -9.92
C LEU A 292 -18.75 15.34 -10.61
N GLY A 293 -19.26 14.87 -11.75
CA GLY A 293 -20.28 15.54 -12.52
C GLY A 293 -19.79 16.01 -13.90
N PRO A 294 -20.72 16.48 -14.75
CA PRO A 294 -20.42 16.81 -16.13
C PRO A 294 -19.54 18.07 -16.24
N GLU A 295 -18.94 18.24 -17.42
CA GLU A 295 -18.08 19.38 -17.75
C GLU A 295 -18.71 20.74 -17.40
N ALA A 296 -20.02 20.90 -17.67
CA ALA A 296 -20.75 22.12 -17.34
C ALA A 296 -20.71 22.45 -15.84
N ARG A 297 -20.74 21.42 -14.97
CA ARG A 297 -20.59 21.61 -13.52
C ARG A 297 -19.18 22.08 -13.16
N ARG A 298 -18.16 21.51 -13.78
CA ARG A 298 -16.76 21.92 -13.59
C ARG A 298 -16.55 23.39 -13.97
N MET A 299 -17.08 23.81 -15.13
CA MET A 299 -17.00 25.20 -15.58
C MET A 299 -17.68 26.17 -14.61
N ARG A 300 -18.86 25.80 -14.09
CA ARG A 300 -19.58 26.62 -13.13
C ARG A 300 -18.82 26.75 -11.80
N LEU A 301 -18.24 25.65 -11.30
CA LEU A 301 -17.40 25.66 -10.09
C LEU A 301 -16.18 26.56 -10.28
N ALA A 302 -15.52 26.51 -11.44
CA ALA A 302 -14.40 27.38 -11.75
C ALA A 302 -14.79 28.88 -11.76
N GLN A 303 -15.96 29.23 -12.27
CA GLN A 303 -16.48 30.60 -12.23
C GLN A 303 -16.74 31.06 -10.80
N GLU A 304 -17.37 30.21 -9.96
CA GLU A 304 -17.68 30.53 -8.56
C GLU A 304 -16.43 30.64 -7.67
N LEU A 305 -15.36 29.92 -8.02
CA LEU A 305 -14.07 29.98 -7.33
C LEU A 305 -13.33 31.30 -7.60
N GLY A 306 -13.53 31.90 -8.78
CA GLY A 306 -12.81 33.09 -9.18
C GLY A 306 -11.28 32.88 -9.16
N PRO A 307 -10.49 33.78 -8.57
CA PRO A 307 -9.02 33.66 -8.55
C PRO A 307 -8.49 32.35 -7.91
N ALA A 308 -9.24 31.74 -6.99
CA ALA A 308 -8.85 30.46 -6.40
C ALA A 308 -8.82 29.31 -7.41
N ALA A 309 -9.51 29.42 -8.54
CA ALA A 309 -9.47 28.45 -9.62
C ALA A 309 -8.07 28.30 -10.23
N ASP A 310 -7.27 29.35 -10.29
CA ASP A 310 -5.91 29.32 -10.84
C ASP A 310 -4.98 28.40 -10.02
N ALA A 311 -5.08 28.43 -8.71
CA ALA A 311 -4.33 27.55 -7.81
C ALA A 311 -4.67 26.05 -7.99
N LEU A 312 -5.86 25.78 -8.53
CA LEU A 312 -6.36 24.41 -8.73
C LEU A 312 -6.19 23.89 -10.17
N LYS A 313 -5.90 24.75 -11.13
CA LYS A 313 -5.93 24.47 -12.57
C LYS A 313 -5.14 23.24 -13.00
N THR A 314 -3.98 23.00 -12.41
CA THR A 314 -3.11 21.85 -12.75
C THR A 314 -3.47 20.59 -11.99
N ARG A 315 -4.24 20.71 -10.90
CA ARG A 315 -4.57 19.62 -9.97
C ARG A 315 -5.97 19.04 -10.20
N VAL A 316 -6.89 19.86 -10.70
CA VAL A 316 -8.29 19.46 -10.90
C VAL A 316 -8.45 18.64 -12.17
N ARG A 317 -9.17 17.52 -12.04
CA ARG A 317 -9.64 16.64 -13.10
C ARG A 317 -11.15 16.55 -13.04
N GLY A 318 -11.83 16.88 -14.12
CA GLY A 318 -13.28 16.80 -14.19
C GLY A 318 -13.75 16.77 -15.65
N PRO A 319 -14.65 15.88 -15.97
CA PRO A 319 -15.24 14.82 -15.14
C PRO A 319 -14.19 13.87 -14.60
N VAL A 320 -14.35 13.49 -13.32
CA VAL A 320 -13.42 12.53 -12.68
C VAL A 320 -13.71 11.11 -13.18
N GLY A 321 -12.63 10.35 -13.39
CA GLY A 321 -12.68 8.97 -13.83
C GLY A 321 -12.16 8.77 -15.25
N ILE A 322 -11.70 7.56 -15.54
CA ILE A 322 -11.34 7.11 -16.88
C ILE A 322 -12.66 6.81 -17.62
N ASP A 323 -12.76 7.21 -18.89
CA ASP A 323 -13.91 6.83 -19.70
C ASP A 323 -13.87 5.33 -20.03
N ILE A 324 -14.68 4.56 -19.30
CA ILE A 324 -14.86 3.11 -19.45
C ILE A 324 -16.32 2.77 -19.77
N GLY A 325 -17.16 3.75 -20.12
CA GLY A 325 -18.59 3.56 -20.34
C GLY A 325 -19.37 3.27 -19.04
N ALA A 326 -18.86 3.69 -17.87
CA ALA A 326 -19.49 3.44 -16.58
C ALA A 326 -20.79 4.24 -16.42
N VAL A 327 -21.87 3.57 -15.98
CA VAL A 327 -23.18 4.19 -15.70
C VAL A 327 -23.67 3.90 -14.28
N THR A 328 -23.12 2.88 -13.60
CA THR A 328 -23.48 2.53 -12.20
C THR A 328 -22.51 3.18 -11.23
N PRO A 329 -22.91 3.40 -9.96
CA PRO A 329 -22.01 3.93 -8.94
C PRO A 329 -20.73 3.12 -8.78
N GLU A 330 -20.79 1.78 -8.88
CA GLU A 330 -19.64 0.88 -8.78
C GLU A 330 -18.70 1.03 -9.99
N GLY A 331 -19.28 1.12 -11.20
CA GLY A 331 -18.51 1.36 -12.43
C GLY A 331 -17.81 2.73 -12.40
N ILE A 332 -18.52 3.77 -11.95
CA ILE A 332 -17.96 5.12 -11.75
C ILE A 332 -16.84 5.09 -10.70
N ALA A 333 -17.02 4.35 -9.61
CA ALA A 333 -16.00 4.18 -8.58
C ALA A 333 -14.74 3.53 -9.14
N LEU A 334 -14.88 2.47 -9.95
CA LEU A 334 -13.76 1.83 -10.65
C LEU A 334 -13.02 2.82 -11.56
N ALA A 335 -13.75 3.62 -12.33
CA ALA A 335 -13.20 4.65 -13.20
C ALA A 335 -12.42 5.71 -12.42
N ILE A 336 -12.95 6.19 -11.29
CA ILE A 336 -12.33 7.19 -10.40
C ILE A 336 -11.05 6.62 -9.79
N VAL A 337 -11.14 5.47 -9.15
CA VAL A 337 -10.00 4.85 -8.46
C VAL A 337 -8.92 4.45 -9.44
N GLY A 338 -9.30 3.93 -10.63
CA GLY A 338 -8.36 3.63 -11.72
C GLY A 338 -7.62 4.88 -12.21
N GLN A 339 -8.29 6.03 -12.35
CA GLN A 339 -7.65 7.28 -12.75
C GLN A 339 -6.65 7.78 -11.67
N ILE A 340 -7.05 7.72 -10.40
CA ILE A 340 -6.16 8.09 -9.27
C ILE A 340 -4.95 7.16 -9.25
N HIS A 341 -5.16 5.85 -9.40
CA HIS A 341 -4.09 4.86 -9.42
C HIS A 341 -3.08 5.13 -10.55
N ALA A 342 -3.57 5.34 -11.77
CA ALA A 342 -2.72 5.66 -12.92
C ALA A 342 -1.93 6.96 -12.72
N TRP A 343 -2.56 7.98 -12.12
CA TRP A 343 -1.90 9.24 -11.81
C TRP A 343 -0.80 9.09 -10.75
N LEU A 344 -1.05 8.29 -9.70
CA LEU A 344 -0.06 7.97 -8.66
C LEU A 344 1.11 7.18 -9.24
N ALA A 345 0.86 6.19 -10.10
CA ALA A 345 1.89 5.36 -10.75
C ALA A 345 2.87 6.20 -11.56
N GLN A 346 2.37 7.17 -12.35
CA GLN A 346 3.22 8.07 -13.14
C GLN A 346 4.16 8.91 -12.28
N ARG A 347 3.82 9.20 -11.03
CA ARG A 347 4.61 10.00 -10.11
C ARG A 347 5.58 9.20 -9.25
N SER A 348 5.27 7.92 -9.04
CA SER A 348 6.12 7.00 -8.28
C SER A 348 7.33 6.49 -9.09
N GLY A 349 7.40 6.78 -10.39
CA GLY A 349 8.48 6.32 -11.28
C GLY A 349 8.47 4.80 -11.51
N VAL A 350 7.29 4.19 -11.38
CA VAL A 350 7.05 2.76 -11.67
C VAL A 350 6.63 2.60 -13.13
#